data_08871523cf21e3c1f60a6af1c69b172d
#
_entry.id   08871523cf21e3c1f60a6af1c69b172d
#
_cell.length_a   1.000
_cell.length_b   1.000
_cell.length_c   1.000
_cell.angle_alpha   90.00
_cell.angle_beta   90.00
_cell.angle_gamma   90.00
#
_symmetry.space_group_name_H-M   'P 1'
#
loop_
_entity.id
_entity.type
_entity.pdbx_description
1 polymer ?
#
loop_
_entity_poly.entity_id
_entity_poly.type
_entity_poly.pdbx_seq_one_letter_code
_entity_poly.pdbx_strand_id
1 'polypeptide(L)'
;MASDTFNLRTPGPTPLPDPVLEALTSPMINHRGPEFKTLLDDTTAKMKQVFMTQQDVFILTASGTGALESSIVNTLSPGDKVIACSAGSFGDRYVEIAKTYGAEVIEIRCEWGDPISPSLIEQSIKDNPDVKAVIITHNETSTGVTHDLEGICKAVKSNSDALILVDAVSSLGSIPLPVDGWGCDVVSTGSQKSFMIPPGLAFISFSERAWAAYEKAQMPKSYFDLGAAKKSLEQGQTPWTPNISLFYALDVALDMMLEEGMENVFIRQSSVAEYTRKSMKELGFKLLATDENRASDTVTAVHIPEELDSSRFMREMKDTEKIVLAGGQGKLSGKIFRVGHLGSVVQEDIEEVVDAMKRVLPELGYSNA
;
A
#
# COMPACT_ATOMS: atom_id res chain seq x y z
N MET A 1 -31.70 -9.91 -7.88
CA MET A 1 -31.19 -8.96 -8.88
C MET A 1 -29.77 -9.46 -9.21
N ALA A 2 -29.52 -9.93 -10.43
CA ALA A 2 -28.17 -10.18 -10.87
C ALA A 2 -27.48 -8.81 -10.86
N SER A 3 -26.55 -8.59 -9.95
CA SER A 3 -25.73 -7.39 -9.98
C SER A 3 -24.89 -7.49 -11.25
N ASP A 4 -24.92 -6.45 -12.09
CA ASP A 4 -23.91 -6.23 -13.11
C ASP A 4 -22.56 -6.13 -12.35
N THR A 5 -21.89 -7.24 -12.13
CA THR A 5 -20.62 -7.27 -11.42
C THR A 5 -19.56 -6.69 -12.34
N PHE A 6 -19.03 -5.54 -11.95
CA PHE A 6 -17.90 -4.93 -12.65
C PHE A 6 -16.61 -5.72 -12.35
N ASN A 7 -15.81 -5.95 -13.36
CA ASN A 7 -14.41 -6.36 -13.18
C ASN A 7 -13.62 -5.14 -12.69
N LEU A 8 -13.36 -5.06 -11.38
CA LEU A 8 -12.74 -3.90 -10.73
C LEU A 8 -11.22 -4.04 -10.78
N ARG A 9 -10.59 -3.27 -11.66
CA ARG A 9 -9.13 -3.24 -11.86
C ARG A 9 -8.50 -1.91 -11.43
N THR A 10 -9.09 -1.26 -10.44
CA THR A 10 -8.45 -0.14 -9.75
C THR A 10 -7.36 -0.66 -8.79
N PRO A 11 -6.30 0.11 -8.53
CA PRO A 11 -5.27 -0.30 -7.56
C PRO A 11 -5.71 -0.15 -6.09
N GLY A 12 -6.97 -0.47 -5.82
CA GLY A 12 -7.67 -0.42 -4.54
C GLY A 12 -8.76 0.67 -4.48
N PRO A 13 -9.90 0.32 -3.83
CA PRO A 13 -10.20 -0.98 -3.22
C PRO A 13 -10.13 -2.13 -4.22
N THR A 14 -9.69 -3.30 -3.75
CA THR A 14 -9.65 -4.54 -4.54
C THR A 14 -11.01 -5.26 -4.51
N PRO A 15 -11.31 -6.14 -5.47
CA PRO A 15 -12.42 -7.08 -5.34
C PRO A 15 -12.31 -7.88 -4.05
N LEU A 16 -13.46 -8.25 -3.51
CA LEU A 16 -13.55 -9.07 -2.31
C LEU A 16 -13.84 -10.51 -2.71
N PRO A 17 -13.06 -11.51 -2.27
CA PRO A 17 -13.39 -12.92 -2.45
C PRO A 17 -14.70 -13.30 -1.73
N ASP A 18 -15.44 -14.29 -2.26
CA ASP A 18 -16.70 -14.73 -1.68
C ASP A 18 -16.60 -15.11 -0.19
N PRO A 19 -15.57 -15.85 0.28
CA PRO A 19 -15.43 -16.14 1.72
C PRO A 19 -15.30 -14.88 2.59
N VAL A 20 -14.66 -13.84 2.08
CA VAL A 20 -14.53 -12.54 2.76
C VAL A 20 -15.88 -11.81 2.82
N LEU A 21 -16.64 -11.83 1.72
CA LEU A 21 -18.01 -11.27 1.69
C LEU A 21 -18.93 -11.99 2.68
N GLU A 22 -18.85 -13.31 2.77
CA GLU A 22 -19.63 -14.11 3.71
C GLU A 22 -19.27 -13.77 5.17
N ALA A 23 -17.98 -13.66 5.49
CA ALA A 23 -17.50 -13.31 6.81
C ALA A 23 -18.03 -11.96 7.32
N LEU A 24 -18.21 -10.98 6.43
CA LEU A 24 -18.77 -9.66 6.79
C LEU A 24 -20.20 -9.72 7.36
N THR A 25 -20.95 -10.81 7.11
CA THR A 25 -22.31 -10.99 7.58
C THR A 25 -22.41 -11.69 8.95
N SER A 26 -21.28 -12.04 9.56
CA SER A 26 -21.22 -12.70 10.87
C SER A 26 -21.87 -11.86 11.97
N PRO A 27 -22.53 -12.50 12.97
CA PRO A 27 -23.16 -11.79 14.07
C PRO A 27 -22.18 -10.96 14.89
N MET A 28 -22.64 -9.83 15.45
CA MET A 28 -21.85 -9.02 16.37
C MET A 28 -21.54 -9.78 17.66
N ILE A 29 -20.31 -9.60 18.14
CA ILE A 29 -19.85 -10.09 19.44
C ILE A 29 -19.47 -8.91 20.35
N ASN A 30 -19.32 -9.18 21.64
CA ASN A 30 -18.84 -8.17 22.58
C ASN A 30 -17.33 -7.91 22.36
N HIS A 31 -16.97 -6.71 21.92
CA HIS A 31 -15.57 -6.31 21.69
C HIS A 31 -14.70 -6.23 22.97
N ARG A 32 -15.29 -6.49 24.14
CA ARG A 32 -14.60 -6.63 25.43
C ARG A 32 -14.71 -8.06 25.98
N GLY A 33 -15.30 -8.97 25.20
CA GLY A 33 -15.51 -10.37 25.56
C GLY A 33 -14.37 -11.29 25.11
N PRO A 34 -14.38 -12.54 25.59
CA PRO A 34 -13.34 -13.51 25.26
C PRO A 34 -13.32 -13.89 23.78
N GLU A 35 -14.47 -13.86 23.08
CA GLU A 35 -14.56 -14.20 21.67
C GLU A 35 -13.77 -13.18 20.82
N PHE A 36 -13.92 -11.88 21.12
CA PHE A 36 -13.15 -10.85 20.42
C PHE A 36 -11.68 -10.91 20.79
N LYS A 37 -11.34 -11.24 22.05
CA LYS A 37 -9.94 -11.44 22.43
C LYS A 37 -9.29 -12.53 21.57
N THR A 38 -9.93 -13.69 21.41
CA THR A 38 -9.42 -14.77 20.57
C THR A 38 -9.23 -14.30 19.13
N LEU A 39 -10.25 -13.65 18.53
CA LEU A 39 -10.19 -13.11 17.18
C LEU A 39 -9.05 -12.10 17.00
N LEU A 40 -8.84 -11.20 17.97
CA LEU A 40 -7.76 -10.21 17.94
C LEU A 40 -6.38 -10.86 18.06
N ASP A 41 -6.23 -11.82 18.97
CA ASP A 41 -4.97 -12.53 19.17
C ASP A 41 -4.59 -13.33 17.89
N ASP A 42 -5.55 -14.05 17.30
CA ASP A 42 -5.35 -14.85 16.10
C ASP A 42 -5.03 -13.97 14.88
N THR A 43 -5.81 -12.93 14.65
CA THR A 43 -5.54 -11.99 13.53
C THR A 43 -4.21 -11.28 13.70
N THR A 44 -3.83 -10.90 14.92
CA THR A 44 -2.53 -10.26 15.19
C THR A 44 -1.38 -11.24 14.91
N ALA A 45 -1.51 -12.50 15.31
CA ALA A 45 -0.49 -13.51 15.06
C ALA A 45 -0.33 -13.80 13.55
N LYS A 46 -1.43 -13.90 12.79
CA LYS A 46 -1.42 -14.05 11.33
C LYS A 46 -0.82 -12.81 10.65
N MET A 47 -1.17 -11.61 11.11
CA MET A 47 -0.59 -10.35 10.59
C MET A 47 0.93 -10.31 10.71
N LYS A 48 1.50 -10.76 11.83
CA LYS A 48 2.96 -10.84 12.01
C LYS A 48 3.63 -11.72 10.95
N GLN A 49 2.97 -12.79 10.50
CA GLN A 49 3.50 -13.65 9.44
C GLN A 49 3.50 -12.91 8.09
N VAL A 50 2.43 -12.19 7.75
CA VAL A 50 2.34 -11.39 6.51
C VAL A 50 3.33 -10.22 6.51
N PHE A 51 3.57 -9.59 7.67
CA PHE A 51 4.60 -8.55 7.84
C PHE A 51 6.03 -9.12 7.86
N MET A 52 6.19 -10.45 7.99
CA MET A 52 7.49 -11.10 8.18
C MET A 52 8.26 -10.46 9.36
N THR A 53 7.59 -10.34 10.53
CA THR A 53 8.09 -9.63 11.69
C THR A 53 7.76 -10.32 13.01
N GLN A 54 8.65 -10.15 14.00
CA GLN A 54 8.40 -10.46 15.40
C GLN A 54 8.03 -9.20 16.22
N GLN A 55 8.09 -8.02 15.61
CA GLN A 55 7.75 -6.74 16.25
C GLN A 55 6.27 -6.67 16.65
N ASP A 56 5.90 -5.63 17.40
CA ASP A 56 4.49 -5.36 17.69
C ASP A 56 3.77 -4.96 16.38
N VAL A 57 2.60 -5.55 16.18
CA VAL A 57 1.69 -5.20 15.07
C VAL A 57 0.35 -4.80 15.65
N PHE A 58 -0.16 -3.65 15.22
CA PHE A 58 -1.44 -3.10 15.65
C PHE A 58 -2.44 -3.04 14.51
N ILE A 59 -3.69 -3.38 14.80
CA ILE A 59 -4.84 -3.29 13.91
C ILE A 59 -5.69 -2.10 14.38
N LEU A 60 -5.73 -1.05 13.58
CA LEU A 60 -6.42 0.20 13.89
C LEU A 60 -7.72 0.31 13.07
N THR A 61 -8.79 0.79 13.66
CA THR A 61 -9.99 1.19 12.92
C THR A 61 -9.71 2.53 12.23
N ALA A 62 -9.16 2.47 11.02
CA ALA A 62 -8.70 3.64 10.28
C ALA A 62 -8.50 3.30 8.79
N SER A 63 -8.14 4.29 7.99
CA SER A 63 -7.55 4.10 6.67
C SER A 63 -6.01 3.97 6.75
N GLY A 64 -5.35 3.51 5.68
CA GLY A 64 -3.89 3.50 5.60
C GLY A 64 -3.26 4.88 5.89
N THR A 65 -3.92 5.98 5.49
CA THR A 65 -3.49 7.35 5.85
C THR A 65 -3.42 7.55 7.36
N GLY A 66 -4.37 6.98 8.12
CA GLY A 66 -4.33 7.04 9.59
C GLY A 66 -3.14 6.26 10.17
N ALA A 67 -2.71 5.15 9.56
CA ALA A 67 -1.48 4.46 9.96
C ALA A 67 -0.23 5.32 9.67
N LEU A 68 -0.21 6.06 8.54
CA LEU A 68 0.87 7.01 8.25
C LEU A 68 0.93 8.14 9.28
N GLU A 69 -0.21 8.74 9.63
CA GLU A 69 -0.28 9.73 10.73
C GLU A 69 0.21 9.13 12.05
N SER A 70 -0.25 7.90 12.37
CA SER A 70 0.18 7.18 13.57
C SER A 70 1.70 6.98 13.62
N SER A 71 2.33 6.65 12.50
CA SER A 71 3.80 6.49 12.42
C SER A 71 4.53 7.78 12.81
N ILE A 72 4.06 8.93 12.32
CA ILE A 72 4.65 10.25 12.58
C ILE A 72 4.46 10.67 14.05
N VAL A 73 3.21 10.65 14.53
CA VAL A 73 2.93 11.20 15.87
C VAL A 73 3.48 10.37 17.01
N ASN A 74 3.76 9.08 16.77
CA ASN A 74 4.33 8.19 17.78
C ASN A 74 5.86 8.14 17.76
N THR A 75 6.54 8.71 16.77
CA THR A 75 8.00 8.60 16.67
C THR A 75 8.73 9.93 16.66
N LEU A 76 8.04 11.05 16.41
CA LEU A 76 8.65 12.34 16.19
C LEU A 76 8.11 13.42 17.15
N SER A 77 8.87 14.52 17.23
CA SER A 77 8.52 15.76 17.91
C SER A 77 8.45 16.92 16.91
N PRO A 78 7.67 17.97 17.16
CA PRO A 78 7.73 19.19 16.35
C PRO A 78 9.14 19.73 16.25
N GLY A 79 9.59 20.06 15.02
CA GLY A 79 10.95 20.51 14.72
C GLY A 79 11.96 19.40 14.47
N ASP A 80 11.60 18.13 14.65
CA ASP A 80 12.48 17.03 14.26
C ASP A 80 12.70 17.03 12.74
N LYS A 81 13.97 16.91 12.33
CA LYS A 81 14.33 16.80 10.91
C LYS A 81 14.03 15.42 10.38
N VAL A 82 13.38 15.36 9.23
CA VAL A 82 13.09 14.10 8.51
C VAL A 82 13.45 14.23 7.04
N ILE A 83 14.06 13.21 6.48
CA ILE A 83 14.16 13.05 5.03
C ILE A 83 12.90 12.37 4.56
N ALA A 84 12.16 13.01 3.65
CA ALA A 84 10.93 12.46 3.10
C ALA A 84 11.01 12.35 1.58
N CYS A 85 10.76 11.14 1.07
CA CYS A 85 10.95 10.81 -0.33
C CYS A 85 9.63 10.79 -1.07
N SER A 86 9.57 11.44 -2.24
CA SER A 86 8.41 11.45 -3.11
C SER A 86 8.78 11.24 -4.57
N ALA A 87 8.09 10.29 -5.20
CA ALA A 87 8.08 10.03 -6.64
C ALA A 87 6.64 9.88 -7.15
N GLY A 88 5.65 10.40 -6.40
CA GLY A 88 4.23 10.32 -6.75
C GLY A 88 3.30 10.88 -5.68
N SER A 89 2.00 10.69 -5.90
CA SER A 89 0.96 11.26 -5.03
C SER A 89 0.96 10.71 -3.61
N PHE A 90 1.41 9.47 -3.40
CA PHE A 90 1.40 8.87 -2.06
C PHE A 90 2.63 9.29 -1.27
N GLY A 91 3.81 9.40 -1.92
CA GLY A 91 4.96 10.05 -1.33
C GLY A 91 4.67 11.52 -0.95
N ASP A 92 4.04 12.29 -1.83
CA ASP A 92 3.61 13.67 -1.53
C ASP A 92 2.71 13.72 -0.29
N ARG A 93 1.75 12.79 -0.17
CA ARG A 93 0.87 12.70 1.00
C ARG A 93 1.65 12.48 2.29
N TYR A 94 2.62 11.58 2.29
CA TYR A 94 3.39 11.29 3.49
C TYR A 94 4.27 12.49 3.90
N VAL A 95 4.85 13.19 2.92
CA VAL A 95 5.53 14.48 3.12
C VAL A 95 4.60 15.49 3.81
N GLU A 96 3.39 15.68 3.29
CA GLU A 96 2.43 16.65 3.85
C GLU A 96 1.94 16.26 5.25
N ILE A 97 1.79 14.98 5.56
CA ILE A 97 1.48 14.53 6.92
C ILE A 97 2.61 14.94 7.87
N ALA A 98 3.87 14.67 7.54
CA ALA A 98 5.00 15.03 8.38
C ALA A 98 5.08 16.55 8.63
N LYS A 99 4.89 17.37 7.61
CA LYS A 99 4.82 18.83 7.73
C LYS A 99 3.65 19.31 8.60
N THR A 100 2.48 18.71 8.41
CA THR A 100 1.27 19.06 9.15
C THR A 100 1.44 18.89 10.65
N TYR A 101 2.17 17.87 11.06
CA TYR A 101 2.51 17.63 12.47
C TYR A 101 3.75 18.39 12.96
N GLY A 102 4.36 19.22 12.10
CA GLY A 102 5.43 20.15 12.48
C GLY A 102 6.85 19.61 12.37
N ALA A 103 7.07 18.51 11.62
CA ALA A 103 8.44 18.08 11.30
C ALA A 103 9.12 19.06 10.33
N GLU A 104 10.46 19.23 10.47
CA GLU A 104 11.31 19.91 9.50
C GLU A 104 11.65 18.92 8.37
N VAL A 105 10.99 19.07 7.22
CA VAL A 105 11.07 18.09 6.14
C VAL A 105 12.12 18.49 5.10
N ILE A 106 13.10 17.60 4.91
CA ILE A 106 14.07 17.62 3.81
C ILE A 106 13.52 16.71 2.72
N GLU A 107 13.07 17.29 1.60
CA GLU A 107 12.40 16.54 0.56
C GLU A 107 13.38 16.02 -0.50
N ILE A 108 13.33 14.71 -0.76
CA ILE A 108 13.91 14.10 -1.96
C ILE A 108 12.79 13.86 -2.95
N ARG A 109 12.80 14.59 -4.07
CA ARG A 109 11.80 14.47 -5.14
C ARG A 109 12.43 13.90 -6.40
N CYS A 110 11.81 12.83 -6.92
CA CYS A 110 12.11 12.28 -8.24
C CYS A 110 10.98 12.62 -9.22
N GLU A 111 11.27 12.56 -10.51
CA GLU A 111 10.19 12.64 -11.51
C GLU A 111 9.24 11.44 -11.35
N TRP A 112 7.97 11.69 -11.60
CA TRP A 112 6.94 10.67 -11.50
C TRP A 112 7.15 9.61 -12.59
N GLY A 113 7.41 8.38 -12.17
CA GLY A 113 7.81 7.26 -13.00
C GLY A 113 9.24 6.80 -12.74
N ASP A 114 10.06 7.65 -12.10
CA ASP A 114 11.42 7.29 -11.70
C ASP A 114 11.46 6.68 -10.29
N PRO A 115 12.29 5.67 -10.06
CA PRO A 115 12.51 5.15 -8.72
C PRO A 115 13.44 6.07 -7.91
N ILE A 116 13.23 6.10 -6.59
CA ILE A 116 14.14 6.75 -5.65
C ILE A 116 15.38 5.88 -5.47
N SER A 117 16.55 6.44 -5.75
CA SER A 117 17.82 5.73 -5.60
C SER A 117 18.31 5.73 -4.13
N PRO A 118 18.83 4.60 -3.62
CA PRO A 118 19.50 4.55 -2.31
C PRO A 118 20.63 5.58 -2.15
N SER A 119 21.36 5.91 -3.22
CA SER A 119 22.43 6.89 -3.20
C SER A 119 21.95 8.32 -2.91
N LEU A 120 20.74 8.69 -3.33
CA LEU A 120 20.15 9.99 -2.97
C LEU A 120 19.87 10.09 -1.47
N ILE A 121 19.42 8.98 -0.87
CA ILE A 121 19.19 8.91 0.58
C ILE A 121 20.52 9.02 1.33
N GLU A 122 21.52 8.25 0.92
CA GLU A 122 22.84 8.28 1.51
C GLU A 122 23.46 9.68 1.49
N GLN A 123 23.38 10.37 0.35
CA GLN A 123 23.88 11.73 0.23
C GLN A 123 23.13 12.70 1.14
N SER A 124 21.78 12.61 1.13
CA SER A 124 20.95 13.48 1.97
C SER A 124 21.22 13.28 3.48
N ILE A 125 21.47 12.05 3.91
CA ILE A 125 21.86 11.75 5.31
C ILE A 125 23.23 12.36 5.64
N LYS A 126 24.22 12.25 4.75
CA LYS A 126 25.54 12.86 4.96
C LYS A 126 25.48 14.37 5.11
N ASP A 127 24.60 15.01 4.34
CA ASP A 127 24.38 16.45 4.38
C ASP A 127 23.57 16.88 5.61
N ASN A 128 22.83 15.94 6.24
CA ASN A 128 21.94 16.18 7.38
C ASN A 128 22.09 15.09 8.45
N PRO A 129 23.23 15.07 9.18
CA PRO A 129 23.57 13.98 10.11
C PRO A 129 22.68 13.92 11.37
N ASP A 130 21.89 14.96 11.63
CA ASP A 130 20.95 15.07 12.76
C ASP A 130 19.52 14.62 12.44
N VAL A 131 19.28 14.06 11.24
CA VAL A 131 17.98 13.55 10.82
C VAL A 131 17.46 12.45 11.77
N LYS A 132 16.16 12.52 12.12
CA LYS A 132 15.50 11.57 13.05
C LYS A 132 14.82 10.42 12.35
N ALA A 133 14.32 10.63 11.14
CA ALA A 133 13.67 9.59 10.35
C ALA A 133 13.87 9.80 8.85
N VAL A 134 13.82 8.69 8.13
CA VAL A 134 13.62 8.64 6.68
C VAL A 134 12.23 8.08 6.41
N ILE A 135 11.43 8.81 5.65
CA ILE A 135 10.06 8.50 5.28
C ILE A 135 10.02 8.11 3.81
N ILE A 136 9.52 6.91 3.51
CA ILE A 136 9.51 6.36 2.15
C ILE A 136 8.22 5.60 1.85
N THR A 137 7.65 5.80 0.67
CA THR A 137 6.62 4.91 0.11
C THR A 137 7.32 3.76 -0.61
N HIS A 138 7.07 2.51 -0.21
CA HIS A 138 7.70 1.34 -0.84
C HIS A 138 7.22 1.15 -2.28
N ASN A 139 5.91 1.23 -2.49
CA ASN A 139 5.29 1.09 -3.81
C ASN A 139 4.39 2.30 -4.11
N GLU A 140 4.81 3.10 -5.07
CA GLU A 140 4.09 4.32 -5.48
C GLU A 140 2.98 3.98 -6.47
N THR A 141 1.78 3.80 -5.96
CA THR A 141 0.60 3.36 -6.73
C THR A 141 0.19 4.35 -7.83
N SER A 142 0.49 5.64 -7.65
CA SER A 142 0.12 6.67 -8.62
C SER A 142 0.94 6.60 -9.91
N THR A 143 2.12 6.00 -9.85
CA THR A 143 3.07 5.91 -10.96
C THR A 143 3.42 4.48 -11.37
N GLY A 144 3.04 3.47 -10.55
CA GLY A 144 3.37 2.07 -10.83
C GLY A 144 4.84 1.75 -10.64
N VAL A 145 5.49 2.34 -9.63
CA VAL A 145 6.91 2.16 -9.32
C VAL A 145 7.10 1.57 -7.93
N THR A 146 7.92 0.53 -7.81
CA THR A 146 8.38 -0.03 -6.53
C THR A 146 9.83 0.40 -6.29
N HIS A 147 10.08 1.07 -5.18
CA HIS A 147 11.42 1.55 -4.82
C HIS A 147 12.30 0.43 -4.26
N ASP A 148 13.61 0.57 -4.36
CA ASP A 148 14.60 -0.34 -3.77
C ASP A 148 14.67 -0.16 -2.24
N LEU A 149 13.62 -0.60 -1.53
CA LEU A 149 13.53 -0.40 -0.09
C LEU A 149 14.66 -1.10 0.66
N GLU A 150 15.08 -2.29 0.22
CA GLU A 150 16.22 -3.00 0.83
C GLU A 150 17.51 -2.16 0.74
N GLY A 151 17.82 -1.63 -0.44
CA GLY A 151 18.97 -0.77 -0.67
C GLY A 151 18.87 0.54 0.13
N ILE A 152 17.66 1.13 0.21
CA ILE A 152 17.41 2.32 1.01
C ILE A 152 17.62 2.04 2.50
N CYS A 153 17.07 0.94 3.02
CA CYS A 153 17.27 0.56 4.42
C CYS A 153 18.76 0.36 4.75
N LYS A 154 19.53 -0.28 3.86
CA LYS A 154 20.97 -0.43 3.99
C LYS A 154 21.69 0.92 4.00
N ALA A 155 21.32 1.83 3.09
CA ALA A 155 21.90 3.17 3.03
C ALA A 155 21.64 3.97 4.32
N VAL A 156 20.41 3.94 4.84
CA VAL A 156 20.06 4.61 6.11
C VAL A 156 20.89 4.06 7.27
N LYS A 157 20.86 2.75 7.47
CA LYS A 157 21.52 2.09 8.62
C LYS A 157 23.04 2.21 8.62
N SER A 158 23.64 2.29 7.43
CA SER A 158 25.08 2.42 7.30
C SER A 158 25.60 3.84 7.58
N ASN A 159 24.71 4.83 7.54
CA ASN A 159 25.10 6.24 7.60
C ASN A 159 24.43 7.03 8.75
N SER A 160 23.44 6.46 9.45
CA SER A 160 22.72 7.15 10.54
C SER A 160 21.98 6.20 11.48
N ASP A 161 21.54 6.75 12.61
CA ASP A 161 20.61 6.11 13.53
C ASP A 161 19.14 6.53 13.27
N ALA A 162 18.86 7.17 12.13
CA ALA A 162 17.51 7.59 11.77
C ALA A 162 16.55 6.38 11.70
N LEU A 163 15.29 6.60 12.11
CA LEU A 163 14.25 5.61 11.95
C LEU A 163 13.84 5.48 10.47
N ILE A 164 13.37 4.32 10.08
CA ILE A 164 12.86 4.04 8.74
C ILE A 164 11.35 3.85 8.84
N LEU A 165 10.58 4.85 8.35
CA LEU A 165 9.12 4.86 8.35
C LEU A 165 8.61 4.58 6.94
N VAL A 166 7.89 3.48 6.77
CA VAL A 166 7.52 2.95 5.45
C VAL A 166 6.01 3.01 5.24
N ASP A 167 5.60 3.66 4.15
CA ASP A 167 4.28 3.45 3.56
C ASP A 167 4.33 2.19 2.68
N ALA A 168 3.68 1.13 3.12
CA ALA A 168 3.55 -0.13 2.40
C ALA A 168 2.07 -0.44 2.06
N VAL A 169 1.23 0.60 1.95
CA VAL A 169 -0.22 0.46 1.73
C VAL A 169 -0.53 -0.38 0.50
N SER A 170 0.23 -0.27 -0.57
CA SER A 170 -0.02 -1.05 -1.80
C SER A 170 1.02 -2.12 -2.09
N SER A 171 1.96 -2.37 -1.18
CA SER A 171 2.99 -3.40 -1.36
C SER A 171 2.89 -4.55 -0.38
N LEU A 172 2.62 -4.28 0.90
CA LEU A 172 2.60 -5.32 1.93
C LEU A 172 1.52 -6.36 1.62
N GLY A 173 1.91 -7.63 1.65
CA GLY A 173 1.05 -8.76 1.30
C GLY A 173 0.96 -9.05 -0.20
N SER A 174 1.63 -8.27 -1.07
CA SER A 174 1.72 -8.53 -2.52
C SER A 174 3.16 -8.50 -3.05
N ILE A 175 4.02 -7.67 -2.46
CA ILE A 175 5.43 -7.56 -2.81
C ILE A 175 6.25 -7.96 -1.59
N PRO A 176 7.35 -8.72 -1.73
CA PRO A 176 8.20 -9.09 -0.61
C PRO A 176 8.64 -7.88 0.20
N LEU A 177 8.38 -7.89 1.51
CA LEU A 177 8.81 -6.88 2.47
C LEU A 177 9.12 -7.55 3.81
N PRO A 178 10.28 -8.18 3.96
CA PRO A 178 10.69 -8.76 5.23
C PRO A 178 11.08 -7.63 6.21
N VAL A 179 10.10 -7.19 6.99
CA VAL A 179 10.20 -6.00 7.87
C VAL A 179 11.41 -6.08 8.79
N ASP A 180 11.59 -7.22 9.48
CA ASP A 180 12.76 -7.43 10.35
C ASP A 180 14.05 -7.59 9.55
N GLY A 181 14.00 -8.33 8.45
CA GLY A 181 15.17 -8.60 7.61
C GLY A 181 15.79 -7.34 7.02
N TRP A 182 14.97 -6.40 6.57
CA TRP A 182 15.43 -5.10 6.09
C TRP A 182 15.57 -4.08 7.21
N GLY A 183 14.95 -4.36 8.39
CA GLY A 183 15.00 -3.54 9.59
C GLY A 183 14.29 -2.22 9.43
N CYS A 184 13.10 -2.27 8.88
CA CYS A 184 12.16 -1.18 8.91
C CYS A 184 11.69 -0.96 10.36
N ASP A 185 11.62 0.29 10.80
CA ASP A 185 11.24 0.60 12.17
C ASP A 185 9.72 0.72 12.33
N VAL A 186 9.05 1.30 11.34
CA VAL A 186 7.59 1.37 11.28
C VAL A 186 7.14 1.08 9.86
N VAL A 187 6.22 0.14 9.70
CA VAL A 187 5.61 -0.17 8.40
C VAL A 187 4.10 -0.03 8.52
N SER A 188 3.53 0.83 7.67
CA SER A 188 2.11 1.16 7.66
C SER A 188 1.42 0.63 6.41
N THR A 189 0.23 0.02 6.55
CA THR A 189 -0.57 -0.46 5.43
C THR A 189 -2.07 -0.32 5.69
N GLY A 190 -2.91 -0.76 4.74
CA GLY A 190 -4.38 -0.62 4.84
C GLY A 190 -5.13 -1.81 4.27
N SER A 191 -6.34 -1.99 4.74
CA SER A 191 -7.17 -3.18 4.55
C SER A 191 -7.64 -3.44 3.11
N GLN A 192 -7.89 -2.39 2.33
CA GLN A 192 -8.54 -2.44 1.01
C GLN A 192 -7.57 -2.72 -0.16
N LYS A 193 -6.41 -3.24 0.13
CA LYS A 193 -5.34 -3.55 -0.83
C LYS A 193 -5.11 -5.06 -0.88
N SER A 194 -3.91 -5.51 -0.64
CA SER A 194 -3.53 -6.94 -0.66
C SER A 194 -4.36 -7.81 0.29
N PHE A 195 -4.89 -7.23 1.36
CA PHE A 195 -5.72 -7.95 2.33
C PHE A 195 -7.16 -8.22 1.86
N MET A 196 -7.58 -7.69 0.71
CA MET A 196 -8.85 -8.04 0.04
C MET A 196 -10.10 -7.89 0.91
N ILE A 197 -10.09 -6.94 1.86
CA ILE A 197 -11.26 -6.61 2.68
C ILE A 197 -11.66 -5.15 2.45
N PRO A 198 -12.88 -4.72 2.83
CA PRO A 198 -13.29 -3.34 2.67
C PRO A 198 -12.34 -2.35 3.36
N PRO A 199 -12.27 -1.08 2.89
CA PRO A 199 -11.57 -0.03 3.63
C PRO A 199 -12.18 0.15 5.02
N GLY A 200 -11.34 0.37 6.04
CA GLY A 200 -11.79 0.62 7.41
C GLY A 200 -10.87 0.07 8.49
N LEU A 201 -9.89 -0.77 8.12
CA LEU A 201 -8.78 -1.13 9.00
C LEU A 201 -7.45 -0.64 8.42
N ALA A 202 -6.53 -0.31 9.31
CA ALA A 202 -5.15 -0.01 9.00
C ALA A 202 -4.23 -0.83 9.91
N PHE A 203 -3.07 -1.17 9.40
CA PHE A 203 -2.13 -2.03 10.09
C PHE A 203 -0.79 -1.33 10.21
N ILE A 204 -0.13 -1.45 11.36
CA ILE A 204 1.15 -0.82 11.61
C ILE A 204 2.05 -1.73 12.46
N SER A 205 3.29 -1.98 11.98
CA SER A 205 4.32 -2.61 12.79
C SER A 205 5.18 -1.55 13.48
N PHE A 206 5.74 -1.90 14.65
CA PHE A 206 6.47 -0.94 15.46
C PHE A 206 7.65 -1.60 16.17
N SER A 207 8.88 -1.23 15.81
CA SER A 207 10.11 -1.82 16.31
C SER A 207 10.47 -1.37 17.72
N GLU A 208 11.41 -2.04 18.36
CA GLU A 208 11.98 -1.60 19.64
C GLU A 208 12.62 -0.20 19.53
N ARG A 209 13.26 0.13 18.39
CA ARG A 209 13.81 1.46 18.15
C ARG A 209 12.70 2.51 18.03
N ALA A 210 11.59 2.16 17.38
CA ALA A 210 10.42 3.02 17.32
C ALA A 210 9.79 3.21 18.71
N TRP A 211 9.75 2.20 19.56
CA TRP A 211 9.32 2.34 20.96
C TRP A 211 10.26 3.24 21.77
N ALA A 212 11.57 3.15 21.58
CA ALA A 212 12.53 4.06 22.21
C ALA A 212 12.35 5.53 21.73
N ALA A 213 11.88 5.75 20.50
CA ALA A 213 11.52 7.07 19.99
C ALA A 213 10.16 7.53 20.56
N TYR A 214 9.18 6.63 20.70
CA TYR A 214 7.86 6.91 21.28
C TYR A 214 7.96 7.57 22.66
N GLU A 215 8.86 7.10 23.52
CA GLU A 215 9.09 7.65 24.86
C GLU A 215 9.55 9.13 24.84
N LYS A 216 10.07 9.59 23.70
CA LYS A 216 10.58 10.97 23.53
C LYS A 216 9.68 11.80 22.63
N ALA A 217 8.77 11.18 21.88
CA ALA A 217 7.92 11.82 20.90
C ALA A 217 6.90 12.76 21.55
N GLN A 218 6.87 14.01 21.10
CA GLN A 218 6.03 15.08 21.68
C GLN A 218 4.92 15.57 20.75
N MET A 219 4.78 14.99 19.56
CA MET A 219 3.64 15.33 18.71
C MET A 219 2.32 14.97 19.40
N PRO A 220 1.28 15.81 19.29
CA PRO A 220 -0.01 15.53 19.91
C PRO A 220 -0.61 14.25 19.32
N LYS A 221 -1.01 13.32 20.18
CA LYS A 221 -1.63 12.06 19.80
C LYS A 221 -2.72 11.68 20.78
N SER A 222 -3.80 11.10 20.27
CA SER A 222 -4.92 10.58 21.06
C SER A 222 -5.47 9.32 20.39
N TYR A 223 -6.21 9.47 19.28
CA TYR A 223 -6.82 8.34 18.58
C TYR A 223 -5.76 7.37 18.04
N PHE A 224 -4.65 7.88 17.56
CA PHE A 224 -3.54 7.12 16.99
C PHE A 224 -2.38 6.89 17.97
N ASP A 225 -2.64 6.93 19.27
CA ASP A 225 -1.63 6.64 20.30
C ASP A 225 -1.36 5.13 20.37
N LEU A 226 -0.18 4.70 19.91
CA LEU A 226 0.23 3.29 19.93
C LEU A 226 0.56 2.78 21.34
N GLY A 227 0.90 3.64 22.28
CA GLY A 227 1.04 3.27 23.70
C GLY A 227 -0.30 2.83 24.29
N ALA A 228 -1.38 3.55 23.96
CA ALA A 228 -2.74 3.13 24.35
C ALA A 228 -3.15 1.84 23.64
N ALA A 229 -2.78 1.67 22.35
CA ALA A 229 -3.03 0.44 21.60
C ALA A 229 -2.31 -0.76 22.22
N LYS A 230 -1.02 -0.61 22.56
CA LYS A 230 -0.21 -1.67 23.20
C LYS A 230 -0.82 -2.11 24.53
N LYS A 231 -1.12 -1.15 25.41
CA LYS A 231 -1.74 -1.42 26.71
C LYS A 231 -3.08 -2.15 26.57
N SER A 232 -3.87 -1.82 25.54
CA SER A 232 -5.15 -2.49 25.30
C SER A 232 -4.96 -3.89 24.72
N LEU A 233 -4.00 -4.06 23.81
CA LEU A 233 -3.68 -5.36 23.20
C LEU A 233 -3.23 -6.39 24.25
N GLU A 234 -2.45 -5.98 25.26
CA GLU A 234 -2.08 -6.83 26.40
C GLU A 234 -3.30 -7.38 27.17
N GLN A 235 -4.43 -6.68 27.10
CA GLN A 235 -5.70 -7.08 27.68
C GLN A 235 -6.61 -7.84 26.69
N GLY A 236 -6.15 -8.11 25.47
CA GLY A 236 -6.93 -8.71 24.40
C GLY A 236 -8.03 -7.77 23.87
N GLN A 237 -7.76 -6.49 23.80
CA GLN A 237 -8.72 -5.46 23.43
C GLN A 237 -8.06 -4.41 22.49
N THR A 238 -8.89 -3.59 21.88
CA THR A 238 -8.48 -2.35 21.22
C THR A 238 -8.80 -1.14 22.09
N PRO A 239 -8.08 -0.02 21.99
CA PRO A 239 -8.33 1.17 22.81
C PRO A 239 -9.73 1.78 22.58
N TRP A 240 -10.18 1.72 21.33
CA TRP A 240 -11.49 2.23 20.89
C TRP A 240 -12.33 1.07 20.37
N THR A 241 -13.64 1.28 20.21
CA THR A 241 -14.54 0.25 19.64
C THR A 241 -14.10 -0.12 18.23
N PRO A 242 -13.76 -1.38 17.95
CA PRO A 242 -13.28 -1.82 16.66
C PRO A 242 -14.41 -2.07 15.67
N ASN A 243 -14.07 -2.14 14.38
CA ASN A 243 -14.99 -2.64 13.35
C ASN A 243 -14.98 -4.16 13.33
N ILE A 244 -15.84 -4.80 14.14
CA ILE A 244 -15.88 -6.26 14.34
C ILE A 244 -16.09 -7.01 13.01
N SER A 245 -17.00 -6.54 12.14
CA SER A 245 -17.24 -7.20 10.85
C SER A 245 -15.98 -7.25 9.98
N LEU A 246 -15.15 -6.19 10.03
CA LEU A 246 -13.89 -6.18 9.30
C LEU A 246 -12.83 -7.08 9.95
N PHE A 247 -12.89 -7.34 11.25
CA PHE A 247 -12.02 -8.32 11.88
C PHE A 247 -12.34 -9.74 11.44
N TYR A 248 -13.63 -10.11 11.32
CA TYR A 248 -14.02 -11.40 10.74
C TYR A 248 -13.54 -11.55 9.29
N ALA A 249 -13.74 -10.50 8.48
CA ALA A 249 -13.28 -10.49 7.11
C ALA A 249 -11.73 -10.59 7.02
N LEU A 250 -11.02 -9.90 7.92
CA LEU A 250 -9.55 -9.93 8.00
C LEU A 250 -9.05 -11.33 8.35
N ASP A 251 -9.68 -11.99 9.32
CA ASP A 251 -9.30 -13.33 9.75
C ASP A 251 -9.34 -14.32 8.58
N VAL A 252 -10.46 -14.33 7.84
CA VAL A 252 -10.65 -15.16 6.65
C VAL A 252 -9.65 -14.79 5.53
N ALA A 253 -9.43 -13.50 5.29
CA ALA A 253 -8.50 -13.07 4.25
C ALA A 253 -7.05 -13.48 4.59
N LEU A 254 -6.66 -13.41 5.87
CA LEU A 254 -5.35 -13.85 6.32
C LEU A 254 -5.17 -15.36 6.20
N ASP A 255 -6.22 -16.14 6.49
CA ASP A 255 -6.18 -17.59 6.28
C ASP A 255 -5.98 -17.92 4.79
N MET A 256 -6.72 -17.28 3.89
CA MET A 256 -6.53 -17.45 2.43
C MET A 256 -5.09 -17.14 1.99
N MET A 257 -4.50 -16.04 2.47
CA MET A 257 -3.13 -15.65 2.13
C MET A 257 -2.09 -16.63 2.68
N LEU A 258 -2.26 -17.09 3.92
CA LEU A 258 -1.33 -18.00 4.58
C LEU A 258 -1.46 -19.44 4.08
N GLU A 259 -2.66 -19.88 3.68
CA GLU A 259 -2.91 -21.18 3.03
C GLU A 259 -2.29 -21.22 1.63
N GLU A 260 -2.37 -20.15 0.83
CA GLU A 260 -1.64 -20.01 -0.42
C GLU A 260 -0.12 -20.01 -0.17
N GLY A 261 0.30 -19.44 0.96
CA GLY A 261 1.68 -19.21 1.34
C GLY A 261 2.24 -17.92 0.73
N MET A 262 2.85 -17.07 1.58
CA MET A 262 3.30 -15.73 1.15
C MET A 262 4.25 -15.75 -0.04
N GLU A 263 5.13 -16.74 -0.14
CA GLU A 263 6.02 -16.89 -1.30
C GLU A 263 5.24 -17.13 -2.60
N ASN A 264 4.22 -17.99 -2.56
CA ASN A 264 3.36 -18.25 -3.72
C ASN A 264 2.53 -17.01 -4.09
N VAL A 265 2.04 -16.26 -3.11
CA VAL A 265 1.36 -14.98 -3.33
C VAL A 265 2.28 -14.02 -4.09
N PHE A 266 3.54 -13.89 -3.68
CA PHE A 266 4.51 -13.00 -4.36
C PHE A 266 4.80 -13.47 -5.79
N ILE A 267 4.97 -14.77 -6.01
CA ILE A 267 5.19 -15.35 -7.35
C ILE A 267 3.97 -15.07 -8.25
N ARG A 268 2.76 -15.31 -7.76
CA ARG A 268 1.53 -15.02 -8.50
C ARG A 268 1.42 -13.54 -8.86
N GLN A 269 1.64 -12.65 -7.90
CA GLN A 269 1.56 -11.21 -8.12
C GLN A 269 2.56 -10.74 -9.18
N SER A 270 3.80 -11.20 -9.10
CA SER A 270 4.84 -10.87 -10.08
C SER A 270 4.50 -11.39 -11.48
N SER A 271 4.00 -12.63 -11.58
CA SER A 271 3.60 -13.23 -12.86
C SER A 271 2.44 -12.48 -13.52
N VAL A 272 1.42 -12.11 -12.74
CA VAL A 272 0.27 -11.31 -13.22
C VAL A 272 0.71 -9.93 -13.66
N ALA A 273 1.61 -9.30 -12.91
CA ALA A 273 2.16 -8.00 -13.26
C ALA A 273 2.99 -8.03 -14.55
N GLU A 274 3.83 -9.05 -14.71
CA GLU A 274 4.61 -9.24 -15.94
C GLU A 274 3.69 -9.44 -17.16
N TYR A 275 2.69 -10.31 -17.03
CA TYR A 275 1.67 -10.51 -18.06
C TYR A 275 0.96 -9.20 -18.40
N THR A 276 0.56 -8.43 -17.40
CA THR A 276 -0.11 -7.13 -17.60
C THR A 276 0.78 -6.16 -18.35
N ARG A 277 2.04 -5.98 -17.92
CA ARG A 277 3.01 -5.08 -18.57
C ARG A 277 3.27 -5.48 -20.03
N LYS A 278 3.45 -6.78 -20.27
CA LYS A 278 3.65 -7.33 -21.62
C LYS A 278 2.45 -7.04 -22.51
N SER A 279 1.23 -7.35 -22.05
CA SER A 279 0.00 -7.13 -22.80
C SER A 279 -0.24 -5.65 -23.12
N MET A 280 0.04 -4.74 -22.17
CA MET A 280 -0.07 -3.30 -22.43
C MET A 280 0.90 -2.85 -23.54
N LYS A 281 2.14 -3.36 -23.56
CA LYS A 281 3.10 -3.06 -24.62
C LYS A 281 2.66 -3.62 -25.97
N GLU A 282 2.12 -4.83 -26.01
CA GLU A 282 1.58 -5.46 -27.21
C GLU A 282 0.37 -4.67 -27.78
N LEU A 283 -0.40 -4.01 -26.92
CA LEU A 283 -1.45 -3.08 -27.32
C LEU A 283 -0.93 -1.69 -27.73
N GLY A 284 0.39 -1.45 -27.74
CA GLY A 284 1.02 -0.19 -28.16
C GLY A 284 1.18 0.85 -27.06
N PHE A 285 0.83 0.53 -25.82
CA PHE A 285 1.00 1.47 -24.72
C PHE A 285 2.44 1.48 -24.19
N LYS A 286 2.88 2.65 -23.70
CA LYS A 286 4.16 2.81 -23.00
C LYS A 286 3.96 2.80 -21.50
N LEU A 287 4.80 2.07 -20.76
CA LEU A 287 4.80 2.11 -19.31
C LEU A 287 5.21 3.50 -18.81
N LEU A 288 4.64 3.93 -17.68
CA LEU A 288 5.08 5.15 -17.00
C LEU A 288 6.39 4.92 -16.23
N ALA A 289 6.58 3.72 -15.64
CA ALA A 289 7.82 3.36 -14.96
C ALA A 289 8.99 3.40 -15.96
N THR A 290 10.01 4.23 -15.67
CA THR A 290 11.18 4.43 -16.54
C THR A 290 12.19 3.29 -16.42
N ASP A 291 12.26 2.65 -15.25
CA ASP A 291 13.02 1.41 -15.01
C ASP A 291 12.05 0.24 -14.85
N GLU A 292 12.02 -0.65 -15.84
CA GLU A 292 11.12 -1.81 -15.82
C GLU A 292 11.42 -2.81 -14.69
N ASN A 293 12.66 -2.84 -14.19
CA ASN A 293 13.02 -3.68 -13.03
C ASN A 293 12.42 -3.13 -11.72
N ARG A 294 11.95 -1.88 -11.76
CA ARG A 294 11.28 -1.20 -10.65
C ARG A 294 9.79 -0.97 -10.94
N ALA A 295 9.27 -1.50 -12.05
CA ALA A 295 7.83 -1.49 -12.29
C ALA A 295 7.10 -2.31 -11.22
N SER A 296 5.98 -1.76 -10.74
CA SER A 296 5.22 -2.33 -9.63
C SER A 296 4.58 -3.68 -9.97
N ASP A 297 4.62 -4.61 -9.01
CA ASP A 297 3.89 -5.89 -9.10
C ASP A 297 2.45 -5.81 -8.56
N THR A 298 1.93 -4.61 -8.29
CA THR A 298 0.54 -4.42 -7.81
C THR A 298 -0.31 -3.54 -8.71
N VAL A 299 0.34 -2.72 -9.54
CA VAL A 299 -0.35 -1.79 -10.46
C VAL A 299 0.54 -1.51 -11.67
N THR A 300 -0.04 -1.56 -12.85
CA THR A 300 0.61 -1.14 -14.10
C THR A 300 0.06 0.21 -14.54
N ALA A 301 0.91 1.23 -14.58
CA ALA A 301 0.58 2.56 -15.07
C ALA A 301 1.13 2.75 -16.49
N VAL A 302 0.27 3.21 -17.41
CA VAL A 302 0.62 3.36 -18.83
C VAL A 302 0.19 4.72 -19.36
N HIS A 303 1.00 5.28 -20.25
CA HIS A 303 0.66 6.51 -20.96
C HIS A 303 -0.53 6.30 -21.90
N ILE A 304 -1.43 7.27 -21.92
CA ILE A 304 -2.50 7.34 -22.92
C ILE A 304 -1.89 8.09 -24.12
N PRO A 305 -1.89 7.47 -25.32
CA PRO A 305 -1.46 8.16 -26.56
C PRO A 305 -2.31 9.41 -26.84
N GLU A 306 -1.71 10.42 -27.47
CA GLU A 306 -2.40 11.69 -27.75
C GLU A 306 -3.62 11.51 -28.67
N GLU A 307 -3.60 10.48 -29.53
CA GLU A 307 -4.68 10.14 -30.46
C GLU A 307 -5.88 9.50 -29.77
N LEU A 308 -5.72 9.00 -28.52
CA LEU A 308 -6.77 8.29 -27.79
C LEU A 308 -7.46 9.23 -26.79
N ASP A 309 -8.75 9.49 -26.98
CA ASP A 309 -9.56 10.22 -26.00
C ASP A 309 -9.67 9.42 -24.68
N SER A 310 -8.90 9.86 -23.69
CA SER A 310 -8.82 9.26 -22.36
C SER A 310 -10.20 9.10 -21.71
N SER A 311 -11.04 10.12 -21.77
CA SER A 311 -12.35 10.13 -21.11
C SER A 311 -13.32 9.15 -21.78
N ARG A 312 -13.29 9.09 -23.10
CA ARG A 312 -14.09 8.17 -23.89
C ARG A 312 -13.63 6.73 -23.68
N PHE A 313 -12.32 6.48 -23.71
CA PHE A 313 -11.75 5.15 -23.46
C PHE A 313 -12.15 4.61 -22.08
N MET A 314 -11.95 5.38 -21.02
CA MET A 314 -12.30 4.97 -19.65
C MET A 314 -13.80 4.71 -19.47
N ARG A 315 -14.64 5.48 -20.16
CA ARG A 315 -16.09 5.31 -20.16
C ARG A 315 -16.52 4.04 -20.90
N GLU A 316 -15.99 3.78 -22.11
CA GLU A 316 -16.32 2.58 -22.88
C GLU A 316 -15.90 1.31 -22.13
N MET A 317 -14.70 1.28 -21.57
CA MET A 317 -14.24 0.16 -20.73
C MET A 317 -15.21 -0.11 -19.57
N LYS A 318 -15.69 0.95 -18.90
CA LYS A 318 -16.61 0.80 -17.77
C LYS A 318 -18.04 0.45 -18.21
N ASP A 319 -18.63 1.22 -19.11
CA ASP A 319 -20.07 1.16 -19.40
C ASP A 319 -20.41 0.01 -20.33
N THR A 320 -19.54 -0.27 -21.33
CA THR A 320 -19.72 -1.32 -22.33
C THR A 320 -19.12 -2.64 -21.86
N GLU A 321 -17.86 -2.65 -21.45
CA GLU A 321 -17.13 -3.86 -21.10
C GLU A 321 -17.23 -4.23 -19.62
N LYS A 322 -17.82 -3.40 -18.78
CA LYS A 322 -17.95 -3.60 -17.32
C LYS A 322 -16.61 -3.70 -16.59
N ILE A 323 -15.56 -3.11 -17.13
CA ILE A 323 -14.22 -3.09 -16.55
C ILE A 323 -13.90 -1.69 -16.03
N VAL A 324 -13.56 -1.60 -14.75
CA VAL A 324 -13.24 -0.32 -14.10
C VAL A 324 -11.73 -0.19 -13.92
N LEU A 325 -11.12 0.67 -14.74
CA LEU A 325 -9.72 1.08 -14.64
C LEU A 325 -9.58 2.33 -13.76
N ALA A 326 -8.35 2.65 -13.34
CA ALA A 326 -8.08 3.90 -12.64
C ALA A 326 -7.37 4.90 -13.55
N GLY A 327 -7.79 6.16 -13.51
CA GLY A 327 -7.08 7.25 -14.20
C GLY A 327 -5.83 7.71 -13.44
N GLY A 328 -5.06 8.61 -14.07
CA GLY A 328 -3.95 9.31 -13.42
C GLY A 328 -4.41 10.25 -12.32
N GLN A 329 -3.52 10.57 -11.40
CA GLN A 329 -3.73 11.53 -10.31
C GLN A 329 -2.86 12.78 -10.49
N GLY A 330 -3.25 13.90 -9.90
CA GLY A 330 -2.48 15.14 -9.92
C GLY A 330 -2.03 15.53 -11.33
N LYS A 331 -0.72 15.72 -11.54
CA LYS A 331 -0.13 16.13 -12.84
C LYS A 331 -0.28 15.08 -13.97
N LEU A 332 -0.67 13.84 -13.62
CA LEU A 332 -0.91 12.76 -14.59
C LEU A 332 -2.40 12.55 -14.92
N SER A 333 -3.31 13.38 -14.39
CA SER A 333 -4.74 13.31 -14.71
C SER A 333 -4.98 13.44 -16.20
N GLY A 334 -5.72 12.50 -16.80
CA GLY A 334 -6.00 12.42 -18.23
C GLY A 334 -4.82 11.97 -19.10
N LYS A 335 -3.62 11.79 -18.55
CA LYS A 335 -2.41 11.42 -19.32
C LYS A 335 -2.05 9.94 -19.22
N ILE A 336 -2.53 9.27 -18.20
CA ILE A 336 -2.30 7.83 -17.95
C ILE A 336 -3.59 7.15 -17.52
N PHE A 337 -3.62 5.84 -17.66
CA PHE A 337 -4.50 4.97 -16.89
C PHE A 337 -3.68 3.92 -16.14
N ARG A 338 -4.32 3.28 -15.17
CA ARG A 338 -3.69 2.26 -14.33
C ARG A 338 -4.56 1.02 -14.27
N VAL A 339 -3.92 -0.14 -14.39
CA VAL A 339 -4.51 -1.46 -14.18
C VAL A 339 -4.04 -1.98 -12.84
N GLY A 340 -4.94 -2.12 -11.87
CA GLY A 340 -4.65 -2.73 -10.59
C GLY A 340 -4.74 -4.24 -10.68
N HIS A 341 -3.72 -4.92 -10.12
CA HIS A 341 -3.65 -6.38 -10.15
C HIS A 341 -3.17 -6.98 -8.83
N LEU A 342 -3.42 -6.29 -7.70
CA LEU A 342 -3.12 -6.77 -6.35
C LEU A 342 -4.32 -7.50 -5.71
N GLY A 343 -4.05 -8.21 -4.62
CA GLY A 343 -5.05 -9.03 -3.92
C GLY A 343 -5.20 -10.42 -4.54
N SER A 344 -6.43 -10.88 -4.73
CA SER A 344 -6.73 -12.20 -5.30
C SER A 344 -6.70 -12.25 -6.83
N VAL A 345 -6.20 -11.21 -7.49
CA VAL A 345 -6.18 -11.12 -8.96
C VAL A 345 -5.32 -12.24 -9.56
N VAL A 346 -5.86 -12.88 -10.58
CA VAL A 346 -5.21 -13.92 -11.39
C VAL A 346 -5.03 -13.47 -12.83
N GLN A 347 -4.30 -14.21 -13.63
CA GLN A 347 -4.01 -13.84 -15.02
C GLN A 347 -5.28 -13.72 -15.86
N GLU A 348 -6.25 -14.62 -15.64
CA GLU A 348 -7.54 -14.65 -16.35
C GLU A 348 -8.32 -13.32 -16.20
N ASP A 349 -8.24 -12.70 -15.03
CA ASP A 349 -8.82 -11.38 -14.79
C ASP A 349 -8.23 -10.29 -15.70
N ILE A 350 -6.94 -10.41 -16.01
CA ILE A 350 -6.22 -9.46 -16.89
C ILE A 350 -6.46 -9.81 -18.36
N GLU A 351 -6.62 -11.09 -18.70
CA GLU A 351 -6.99 -11.52 -20.06
C GLU A 351 -8.33 -10.89 -20.47
N GLU A 352 -9.31 -10.86 -19.56
CA GLU A 352 -10.58 -10.14 -19.80
C GLU A 352 -10.37 -8.65 -20.10
N VAL A 353 -9.47 -7.99 -19.35
CA VAL A 353 -9.11 -6.56 -19.58
C VAL A 353 -8.49 -6.37 -20.96
N VAL A 354 -7.54 -7.22 -21.32
CA VAL A 354 -6.84 -7.16 -22.61
C VAL A 354 -7.79 -7.39 -23.77
N ASP A 355 -8.68 -8.37 -23.65
CA ASP A 355 -9.65 -8.67 -24.70
C ASP A 355 -10.71 -7.57 -24.85
N ALA A 356 -11.14 -6.95 -23.76
CA ALA A 356 -11.99 -5.77 -23.80
C ALA A 356 -11.27 -4.59 -24.50
N MET A 357 -10.00 -4.34 -24.16
CA MET A 357 -9.25 -3.29 -24.84
C MET A 357 -9.10 -3.54 -26.34
N LYS A 358 -8.87 -4.78 -26.77
CA LYS A 358 -8.82 -5.16 -28.20
C LYS A 358 -10.15 -4.86 -28.94
N ARG A 359 -11.30 -4.90 -28.25
CA ARG A 359 -12.59 -4.52 -28.83
C ARG A 359 -12.77 -3.00 -28.87
N VAL A 360 -12.49 -2.33 -27.76
CA VAL A 360 -12.76 -0.89 -27.58
C VAL A 360 -11.79 0.01 -28.38
N LEU A 361 -10.49 -0.31 -28.41
CA LEU A 361 -9.48 0.57 -29.02
C LEU A 361 -9.74 0.85 -30.52
N PRO A 362 -10.06 -0.16 -31.36
CA PRO A 362 -10.37 0.09 -32.78
C PRO A 362 -11.63 0.96 -32.96
N GLU A 363 -12.64 0.83 -32.12
CA GLU A 363 -13.87 1.65 -32.16
C GLU A 363 -13.59 3.13 -31.81
N LEU A 364 -12.51 3.38 -31.08
CA LEU A 364 -12.01 4.72 -30.75
C LEU A 364 -11.00 5.27 -31.77
N GLY A 365 -10.75 4.51 -32.87
CA GLY A 365 -9.83 4.89 -33.91
C GLY A 365 -8.35 4.68 -33.55
N TYR A 366 -8.08 3.96 -32.46
CA TYR A 366 -6.73 3.58 -32.06
C TYR A 366 -6.43 2.17 -32.56
N SER A 367 -5.49 2.04 -33.48
CA SER A 367 -4.95 0.76 -33.96
C SER A 367 -3.44 0.78 -33.78
N ASN A 368 -2.90 -0.28 -33.21
CA ASN A 368 -1.47 -0.54 -33.30
C ASN A 368 -1.14 -0.77 -34.80
N ALA A 369 -0.35 0.11 -35.37
CA ALA A 369 0.16 -0.05 -36.73
C ALA A 369 1.27 -1.10 -36.77
#